data_6ebce869943de64bd557f9a0f5234a29
#
_entry.id   6ebce869943de64bd557f9a0f5234a29
#
_cell.length_a   1.000
_cell.length_b   1.000
_cell.length_c   1.000
_cell.angle_alpha   90.00
_cell.angle_beta   90.00
_cell.angle_gamma   90.00
#
_symmetry.space_group_name_H-M   'P 1'
#
loop_
_entity.id
_entity.type
_entity.pdbx_description
1 polymer ?
#
loop_
_entity_poly.entity_id
_entity_poly.type
_entity_poly.pdbx_seq_one_letter_code
_entity_poly.pdbx_strand_id
1 'polypeptide(L)'
;MKLTISHDTTYRYDDQVRASIQYLRLTPQESARQRVISWQLDLPRPVRAQRDPYGNILHVLTLDEPHEALVIGARGQVDIDEHCESERDTRSPLPYLRSTRLTQADDALREFARTSSAGRNDRDGLIGLMHGLHAHMPYTPGATQVDSTAAEAFAGRAGVCQDHTHAFLACARSLGVPSRYVSGYLYTEDSGHLASHAWAEAWLDNAW
;
A
#
# COMPACT_ATOMS: atom_id res chain seq x y z
N MET A 1 -8.33 10.52 17.46
CA MET A 1 -7.89 9.31 18.19
C MET A 1 -6.36 9.21 18.17
N LYS A 2 -5.72 8.99 19.33
CA LYS A 2 -4.26 8.80 19.40
C LYS A 2 -3.91 7.32 19.27
N LEU A 3 -2.99 7.01 18.36
CA LEU A 3 -2.48 5.66 18.14
C LEU A 3 -0.99 5.62 18.41
N THR A 4 -0.55 4.56 19.11
CA THR A 4 0.87 4.26 19.31
C THR A 4 1.22 3.05 18.44
N ILE A 5 2.24 3.21 17.62
CA ILE A 5 2.72 2.19 16.69
C ILE A 5 4.11 1.73 17.15
N SER A 6 4.30 0.41 17.17
CA SER A 6 5.60 -0.24 17.37
C SER A 6 5.64 -1.48 16.48
N HIS A 7 6.51 -1.46 15.47
CA HIS A 7 6.61 -2.53 14.49
C HIS A 7 8.06 -2.81 14.14
N ASP A 8 8.46 -4.07 14.25
CA ASP A 8 9.78 -4.54 13.84
C ASP A 8 9.63 -5.52 12.67
N THR A 9 10.40 -5.28 11.63
CA THR A 9 10.54 -6.18 10.49
C THR A 9 11.93 -6.79 10.50
N THR A 10 11.99 -8.12 10.51
CA THR A 10 13.25 -8.86 10.43
C THR A 10 13.34 -9.61 9.11
N TYR A 11 14.30 -9.24 8.29
CA TYR A 11 14.69 -10.00 7.11
C TYR A 11 15.81 -10.96 7.51
N ARG A 12 15.67 -12.23 7.17
CA ARG A 12 16.71 -13.26 7.32
C ARG A 12 17.02 -13.78 5.93
N TYR A 13 18.29 -13.93 5.64
CA TYR A 13 18.79 -14.44 4.35
C TYR A 13 19.34 -15.85 4.56
N ASP A 14 19.10 -16.73 3.62
CA ASP A 14 19.62 -18.11 3.67
C ASP A 14 21.15 -18.15 3.56
N ASP A 15 21.72 -17.18 2.82
CA ASP A 15 23.15 -16.98 2.66
C ASP A 15 23.57 -15.56 3.07
N GLN A 16 24.86 -15.38 3.36
CA GLN A 16 25.43 -14.08 3.68
C GLN A 16 25.32 -13.11 2.48
N VAL A 17 24.58 -12.04 2.64
CA VAL A 17 24.46 -10.94 1.67
C VAL A 17 25.64 -9.99 1.84
N ARG A 18 26.38 -9.75 0.76
CA ARG A 18 27.58 -8.89 0.78
C ARG A 18 27.24 -7.40 0.91
N ALA A 19 26.17 -6.99 0.25
CA ALA A 19 25.66 -5.62 0.31
C ALA A 19 24.16 -5.58 -0.01
N SER A 20 23.43 -4.63 0.58
CA SER A 20 22.02 -4.44 0.27
C SER A 20 21.64 -2.95 0.27
N ILE A 21 20.63 -2.61 -0.52
CA ILE A 21 20.02 -1.28 -0.56
C ILE A 21 18.53 -1.44 -0.29
N GLN A 22 18.03 -0.75 0.73
CA GLN A 22 16.64 -0.77 1.11
C GLN A 22 16.00 0.63 0.89
N TYR A 23 14.88 0.68 0.18
CA TYR A 23 14.08 1.89 -0.01
C TYR A 23 12.90 1.88 0.94
N LEU A 24 13.03 2.59 2.06
CA LEU A 24 12.08 2.53 3.18
C LEU A 24 11.09 3.70 3.10
N ARG A 25 9.81 3.39 3.06
CA ARG A 25 8.68 4.35 3.14
C ARG A 25 7.84 4.02 4.37
N LEU A 26 8.47 4.12 5.54
CA LEU A 26 7.92 3.72 6.83
C LEU A 26 7.59 4.91 7.73
N THR A 27 7.76 6.14 7.23
CA THR A 27 7.43 7.35 7.97
C THR A 27 6.08 7.88 7.48
N PRO A 28 5.10 8.06 8.38
CA PRO A 28 3.79 8.58 8.00
C PRO A 28 3.88 10.03 7.53
N GLN A 29 2.95 10.41 6.66
CA GLN A 29 2.81 11.78 6.20
C GLN A 29 1.82 12.54 7.07
N GLU A 30 2.07 13.84 7.26
CA GLU A 30 1.10 14.77 7.80
C GLU A 30 -0.05 15.00 6.79
N SER A 31 -1.26 15.11 7.29
CA SER A 31 -2.44 15.50 6.50
C SER A 31 -3.44 16.23 7.39
N ALA A 32 -4.51 16.79 6.82
CA ALA A 32 -5.57 17.37 7.62
C ALA A 32 -6.19 16.36 8.61
N ARG A 33 -6.20 15.08 8.23
CA ARG A 33 -6.74 13.98 9.01
C ARG A 33 -5.74 13.35 9.97
N GLN A 34 -4.42 13.48 9.72
CA GLN A 34 -3.37 12.79 10.46
C GLN A 34 -2.26 13.74 10.88
N ARG A 35 -2.02 13.85 12.17
CA ARG A 35 -0.88 14.55 12.75
C ARG A 35 0.12 13.57 13.35
N VAL A 36 1.38 13.69 12.98
CA VAL A 36 2.47 12.88 13.54
C VAL A 36 2.99 13.56 14.81
N ILE A 37 2.74 12.95 15.98
CA ILE A 37 3.20 13.47 17.27
C ILE A 37 4.68 13.19 17.45
N SER A 38 5.09 11.95 17.17
CA SER A 38 6.47 11.50 17.19
C SER A 38 6.64 10.33 16.23
N TRP A 39 7.80 10.21 15.60
CA TRP A 39 8.13 9.06 14.77
C TRP A 39 9.62 8.83 14.70
N GLN A 40 10.02 7.58 14.83
CA GLN A 40 11.41 7.16 14.77
C GLN A 40 11.52 5.87 13.97
N LEU A 41 12.56 5.77 13.15
CA LEU A 41 13.00 4.53 12.54
C LEU A 41 14.26 4.05 13.26
N ASP A 42 14.21 2.80 13.74
CA ASP A 42 15.37 2.11 14.29
C ASP A 42 16.02 1.34 13.14
N LEU A 43 17.16 1.83 12.69
CA LEU A 43 17.90 1.32 11.54
C LEU A 43 19.34 0.98 11.96
N PRO A 44 20.00 0.02 11.27
CA PRO A 44 21.41 -0.33 11.56
C PRO A 44 22.39 0.82 11.48
N ARG A 45 22.08 1.84 10.68
CA ARG A 45 22.86 3.09 10.60
C ARG A 45 21.92 4.29 10.37
N PRO A 46 22.33 5.51 10.76
CA PRO A 46 21.53 6.71 10.51
C PRO A 46 21.36 6.97 9.01
N VAL A 47 20.14 7.32 8.61
CA VAL A 47 19.79 7.61 7.21
C VAL A 47 19.00 8.92 7.15
N ARG A 48 19.31 9.78 6.17
CA ARG A 48 18.57 11.02 5.95
C ARG A 48 17.27 10.77 5.22
N ALA A 49 16.22 11.43 5.69
CA ALA A 49 14.93 11.47 5.00
C ALA A 49 15.05 12.29 3.70
N GLN A 50 14.41 11.79 2.65
CA GLN A 50 14.22 12.44 1.35
C GLN A 50 12.75 12.40 0.99
N ARG A 51 12.34 13.12 -0.05
CA ARG A 51 11.00 12.96 -0.64
C ARG A 51 11.11 12.31 -2.01
N ASP A 52 10.30 11.30 -2.25
CA ASP A 52 10.19 10.71 -3.58
C ASP A 52 9.26 11.56 -4.48
N PRO A 53 9.20 11.28 -5.80
CA PRO A 53 8.34 12.03 -6.73
C PRO A 53 6.83 11.97 -6.41
N TYR A 54 6.39 11.02 -5.60
CA TYR A 54 5.02 10.88 -5.13
C TYR A 54 4.77 11.59 -3.79
N GLY A 55 5.81 12.24 -3.24
CA GLY A 55 5.73 12.97 -1.98
C GLY A 55 5.97 12.09 -0.73
N ASN A 56 6.22 10.79 -0.88
CA ASN A 56 6.50 9.93 0.26
C ASN A 56 7.82 10.30 0.93
N ILE A 57 7.89 10.13 2.24
CA ILE A 57 9.14 10.24 3.00
C ILE A 57 9.93 8.96 2.78
N LEU A 58 11.05 9.08 2.09
CA LEU A 58 11.91 7.99 1.67
C LEU A 58 13.22 8.00 2.46
N HIS A 59 13.60 6.85 2.99
CA HIS A 59 14.94 6.61 3.54
C HIS A 59 15.62 5.54 2.71
N VAL A 60 16.84 5.81 2.23
CA VAL A 60 17.64 4.85 1.46
C VAL A 60 18.74 4.32 2.37
N LEU A 61 18.53 3.12 2.91
CA LEU A 61 19.51 2.44 3.74
C LEU A 61 20.41 1.58 2.86
N THR A 62 21.72 1.87 2.88
CA THR A 62 22.73 1.06 2.21
C THR A 62 23.58 0.36 3.26
N LEU A 63 23.68 -0.95 3.16
CA LEU A 63 24.59 -1.79 3.94
C LEU A 63 25.62 -2.35 2.98
N ASP A 64 26.87 -2.02 3.21
CA ASP A 64 28.05 -2.39 2.42
C ASP A 64 28.95 -3.41 3.16
N GLU A 65 28.49 -3.88 4.32
CA GLU A 65 29.11 -4.93 5.09
C GLU A 65 28.32 -6.24 4.97
N PRO A 66 28.99 -7.40 4.98
CA PRO A 66 28.32 -8.69 4.93
C PRO A 66 27.38 -8.90 6.11
N HIS A 67 26.14 -9.33 5.83
CA HIS A 67 25.12 -9.56 6.85
C HIS A 67 24.21 -10.73 6.47
N GLU A 68 23.65 -11.41 7.48
CA GLU A 68 22.70 -12.53 7.33
C GLU A 68 21.29 -12.15 7.80
N ALA A 69 21.17 -10.99 8.43
CA ALA A 69 19.88 -10.46 8.87
C ALA A 69 19.86 -8.94 8.83
N LEU A 70 18.66 -8.39 8.66
CA LEU A 70 18.39 -6.96 8.73
C LEU A 70 17.13 -6.75 9.57
N VAL A 71 17.26 -5.95 10.62
CA VAL A 71 16.13 -5.53 11.46
C VAL A 71 15.83 -4.06 11.21
N ILE A 72 14.57 -3.76 10.97
CA ILE A 72 14.05 -2.41 10.74
C ILE A 72 12.90 -2.18 11.71
N GLY A 73 13.04 -1.20 12.61
CA GLY A 73 11.99 -0.79 13.53
C GLY A 73 11.31 0.50 13.09
N ALA A 74 9.99 0.58 13.30
CA ALA A 74 9.21 1.81 13.14
C ALA A 74 8.39 2.03 14.41
N ARG A 75 8.61 3.16 15.09
CA ARG A 75 7.93 3.48 16.36
C ARG A 75 7.48 4.93 16.38
N GLY A 76 6.29 5.16 16.92
CA GLY A 76 5.81 6.52 17.05
C GLY A 76 4.36 6.64 17.49
N GLN A 77 3.91 7.87 17.51
CA GLN A 77 2.54 8.22 17.86
C GLN A 77 1.94 9.14 16.79
N VAL A 78 0.73 8.84 16.41
CA VAL A 78 -0.07 9.66 15.49
C VAL A 78 -1.40 10.01 16.15
N ASP A 79 -1.95 11.16 15.78
CA ASP A 79 -3.28 11.60 16.18
C ASP A 79 -4.15 11.68 14.93
N ILE A 80 -5.24 10.91 14.91
CA ILE A 80 -6.16 10.81 13.78
C ILE A 80 -7.44 11.56 14.13
N ASP A 81 -7.81 12.53 13.30
CA ASP A 81 -9.12 13.15 13.32
C ASP A 81 -10.08 12.35 12.43
N GLU A 82 -10.99 11.62 13.06
CA GLU A 82 -11.95 10.75 12.39
C GLU A 82 -13.07 11.54 11.71
N HIS A 83 -13.26 12.81 12.10
CA HIS A 83 -14.32 13.68 11.60
C HIS A 83 -13.82 14.68 10.55
N CYS A 84 -12.51 14.75 10.34
CA CYS A 84 -11.94 15.64 9.35
C CYS A 84 -12.23 15.12 7.94
N GLU A 85 -12.81 15.97 7.10
CA GLU A 85 -12.91 15.69 5.67
C GLU A 85 -11.51 15.65 5.05
N SER A 86 -11.33 14.77 4.06
CA SER A 86 -10.05 14.67 3.34
C SER A 86 -9.75 15.96 2.61
N GLU A 87 -8.52 16.46 2.70
CA GLU A 87 -8.06 17.60 1.93
C GLU A 87 -8.10 17.30 0.43
N ARG A 88 -8.51 18.31 -0.35
CA ARG A 88 -8.35 18.26 -1.81
C ARG A 88 -6.87 18.28 -2.15
N ASP A 89 -6.41 17.30 -2.88
CA ASP A 89 -5.03 17.27 -3.37
C ASP A 89 -4.93 18.17 -4.60
N THR A 90 -3.99 19.11 -4.60
CA THR A 90 -3.73 20.01 -5.73
C THR A 90 -2.77 19.41 -6.77
N ARG A 91 -2.16 18.26 -6.46
CA ARG A 91 -1.25 17.57 -7.37
C ARG A 91 -2.04 16.84 -8.45
N SER A 92 -1.45 16.75 -9.65
CA SER A 92 -2.05 16.02 -10.76
C SER A 92 -2.22 14.53 -10.41
N PRO A 93 -3.41 13.94 -10.58
CA PRO A 93 -3.64 12.52 -10.36
C PRO A 93 -3.16 11.65 -11.54
N LEU A 94 -2.79 12.25 -12.69
CA LEU A 94 -2.44 11.52 -13.91
C LEU A 94 -1.31 10.48 -13.74
N PRO A 95 -0.25 10.71 -12.93
CA PRO A 95 0.76 9.68 -12.70
C PRO A 95 0.20 8.37 -12.13
N TYR A 96 -0.94 8.44 -11.45
CA TYR A 96 -1.59 7.29 -10.82
C TYR A 96 -2.52 6.48 -11.75
N LEU A 97 -2.62 6.89 -13.02
CA LEU A 97 -3.19 6.06 -14.10
C LEU A 97 -2.17 5.05 -14.66
N ARG A 98 -0.87 5.27 -14.40
CA ARG A 98 0.17 4.42 -14.95
C ARG A 98 0.16 3.04 -14.28
N SER A 99 0.03 1.99 -15.08
CA SER A 99 0.25 0.62 -14.64
C SER A 99 1.73 0.33 -14.37
N THR A 100 1.98 -0.54 -13.42
CA THR A 100 3.29 -1.14 -13.15
C THR A 100 3.25 -2.62 -13.49
N ARG A 101 4.38 -3.32 -13.48
CA ARG A 101 4.40 -4.78 -13.67
C ARG A 101 3.41 -5.51 -12.74
N LEU A 102 3.32 -5.09 -11.48
CA LEU A 102 2.45 -5.72 -10.49
C LEU A 102 0.97 -5.38 -10.66
N THR A 103 0.65 -4.25 -11.29
CA THR A 103 -0.72 -3.73 -11.40
C THR A 103 -1.20 -3.59 -12.84
N GLN A 104 -0.62 -4.36 -13.77
CA GLN A 104 -1.07 -4.38 -15.15
C GLN A 104 -2.32 -5.25 -15.29
N ALA A 105 -3.38 -4.69 -15.87
CA ALA A 105 -4.58 -5.44 -16.17
C ALA A 105 -4.40 -6.26 -17.45
N ASP A 106 -4.72 -7.54 -17.37
CA ASP A 106 -4.96 -8.40 -18.54
C ASP A 106 -6.43 -8.27 -19.01
N ASP A 107 -6.83 -9.05 -19.98
CA ASP A 107 -8.19 -8.99 -20.53
C ASP A 107 -9.24 -9.49 -19.53
N ALA A 108 -8.88 -10.46 -18.67
CA ALA A 108 -9.77 -10.96 -17.62
C ALA A 108 -10.07 -9.87 -16.57
N LEU A 109 -9.05 -9.17 -16.09
CA LEU A 109 -9.20 -8.05 -15.16
C LEU A 109 -9.97 -6.88 -15.78
N ARG A 110 -9.73 -6.55 -17.06
CA ARG A 110 -10.50 -5.50 -17.76
C ARG A 110 -11.98 -5.85 -17.90
N GLU A 111 -12.27 -7.09 -18.28
CA GLU A 111 -13.67 -7.55 -18.41
C GLU A 111 -14.35 -7.58 -17.04
N PHE A 112 -13.65 -8.08 -16.03
CA PHE A 112 -14.15 -8.09 -14.66
C PHE A 112 -14.44 -6.67 -14.15
N ALA A 113 -13.52 -5.72 -14.41
CA ALA A 113 -13.70 -4.32 -14.03
C ALA A 113 -14.99 -3.74 -14.64
N ARG A 114 -15.20 -3.92 -15.94
CA ARG A 114 -16.40 -3.43 -16.64
C ARG A 114 -17.68 -4.05 -16.09
N THR A 115 -17.66 -5.34 -15.84
CA THR A 115 -18.84 -6.07 -15.35
C THR A 115 -19.18 -5.69 -13.91
N SER A 116 -18.20 -5.72 -13.01
CA SER A 116 -18.41 -5.46 -11.58
C SER A 116 -18.73 -4.00 -11.28
N SER A 117 -18.23 -3.06 -12.08
CA SER A 117 -18.57 -1.64 -11.95
C SER A 117 -19.83 -1.24 -12.74
N ALA A 118 -20.47 -2.17 -13.46
CA ALA A 118 -21.53 -1.88 -14.43
C ALA A 118 -21.10 -0.82 -15.48
N GLY A 119 -19.83 -0.81 -15.86
CA GLY A 119 -19.25 0.17 -16.78
C GLY A 119 -19.08 1.58 -16.21
N ARG A 120 -19.31 1.78 -14.91
CA ARG A 120 -19.19 3.07 -14.23
C ARG A 120 -17.78 3.27 -13.67
N ASN A 121 -17.34 4.53 -13.66
CA ASN A 121 -16.06 4.96 -13.08
C ASN A 121 -16.22 5.99 -11.95
N ASP A 122 -17.40 6.01 -11.35
CA ASP A 122 -17.75 6.81 -10.18
C ASP A 122 -17.65 5.99 -8.87
N ARG A 123 -18.03 6.59 -7.76
CA ARG A 123 -17.96 5.98 -6.44
C ARG A 123 -18.73 4.67 -6.35
N ASP A 124 -19.96 4.61 -6.88
CA ASP A 124 -20.79 3.41 -6.80
C ASP A 124 -20.21 2.28 -7.66
N GLY A 125 -19.69 2.58 -8.85
CA GLY A 125 -19.01 1.62 -9.71
C GLY A 125 -17.77 1.03 -9.02
N LEU A 126 -16.97 1.86 -8.34
CA LEU A 126 -15.79 1.40 -7.60
C LEU A 126 -16.15 0.58 -6.35
N ILE A 127 -17.25 0.88 -5.67
CA ILE A 127 -17.78 0.06 -4.58
C ILE A 127 -18.22 -1.31 -5.11
N GLY A 128 -18.92 -1.34 -6.24
CA GLY A 128 -19.28 -2.60 -6.92
C GLY A 128 -18.05 -3.43 -7.28
N LEU A 129 -17.02 -2.79 -7.84
CA LEU A 129 -15.74 -3.44 -8.15
C LEU A 129 -15.07 -4.01 -6.88
N MET A 130 -15.03 -3.25 -5.79
CA MET A 130 -14.43 -3.68 -4.51
C MET A 130 -15.15 -4.94 -3.98
N HIS A 131 -16.48 -4.93 -3.94
CA HIS A 131 -17.27 -6.09 -3.50
C HIS A 131 -17.09 -7.29 -4.43
N GLY A 132 -17.03 -7.05 -5.74
CA GLY A 132 -16.77 -8.10 -6.73
C GLY A 132 -15.41 -8.76 -6.51
N LEU A 133 -14.36 -7.99 -6.31
CA LEU A 133 -13.02 -8.51 -6.03
C LEU A 133 -12.98 -9.29 -4.71
N HIS A 134 -13.59 -8.78 -3.66
CA HIS A 134 -13.67 -9.48 -2.38
C HIS A 134 -14.38 -10.84 -2.50
N ALA A 135 -15.45 -10.91 -3.29
CA ALA A 135 -16.17 -12.16 -3.54
C ALA A 135 -15.37 -13.12 -4.45
N HIS A 136 -14.60 -12.59 -5.39
CA HIS A 136 -13.82 -13.39 -6.35
C HIS A 136 -12.52 -13.95 -5.73
N MET A 137 -11.89 -13.20 -4.86
CA MET A 137 -10.58 -13.50 -4.25
C MET A 137 -10.72 -13.59 -2.73
N PRO A 138 -11.01 -14.76 -2.14
CA PRO A 138 -10.96 -14.96 -0.70
C PRO A 138 -9.60 -14.60 -0.11
N TYR A 139 -9.60 -13.98 1.07
CA TYR A 139 -8.36 -13.65 1.78
C TYR A 139 -7.66 -14.92 2.23
N THR A 140 -6.48 -15.20 1.67
CA THR A 140 -5.77 -16.47 1.86
C THR A 140 -4.27 -16.21 2.07
N PRO A 141 -3.80 -16.16 3.32
CA PRO A 141 -2.37 -16.03 3.62
C PRO A 141 -1.55 -17.16 3.01
N GLY A 142 -0.39 -16.81 2.43
CA GLY A 142 0.54 -17.78 1.85
C GLY A 142 0.18 -18.28 0.44
N ALA A 143 -0.93 -17.81 -0.15
CA ALA A 143 -1.33 -18.18 -1.51
C ALA A 143 -0.49 -17.48 -2.61
N THR A 144 0.11 -16.36 -2.30
CA THR A 144 0.86 -15.51 -3.21
C THR A 144 2.25 -15.16 -2.65
N GLN A 145 3.11 -14.63 -3.52
CA GLN A 145 4.44 -14.13 -3.16
C GLN A 145 4.46 -12.59 -3.28
N VAL A 146 5.50 -11.96 -2.72
CA VAL A 146 5.64 -10.48 -2.73
C VAL A 146 5.71 -9.88 -4.13
N ASP A 147 6.10 -10.66 -5.12
CA ASP A 147 6.23 -10.26 -6.52
C ASP A 147 5.09 -10.77 -7.41
N SER A 148 4.06 -11.42 -6.83
CA SER A 148 2.85 -11.83 -7.54
C SER A 148 2.15 -10.61 -8.14
N THR A 149 1.74 -10.76 -9.40
CA THR A 149 1.03 -9.72 -10.14
C THR A 149 -0.47 -9.75 -9.85
N ALA A 150 -1.16 -8.65 -10.12
CA ALA A 150 -2.61 -8.58 -10.04
C ALA A 150 -3.31 -9.69 -10.86
N ALA A 151 -2.80 -9.97 -12.06
CA ALA A 151 -3.36 -10.99 -12.94
C ALA A 151 -3.18 -12.41 -12.38
N GLU A 152 -2.00 -12.72 -11.83
CA GLU A 152 -1.72 -14.02 -11.21
C GLU A 152 -2.60 -14.26 -9.98
N ALA A 153 -2.69 -13.28 -9.08
CA ALA A 153 -3.53 -13.38 -7.88
C ALA A 153 -5.03 -13.49 -8.24
N PHE A 154 -5.47 -12.70 -9.23
CA PHE A 154 -6.85 -12.75 -9.73
C PHE A 154 -7.19 -14.11 -10.35
N ALA A 155 -6.31 -14.65 -11.21
CA ALA A 155 -6.48 -15.96 -11.80
C ALA A 155 -6.45 -17.09 -10.76
N GLY A 156 -5.58 -16.97 -9.75
CA GLY A 156 -5.49 -17.88 -8.60
C GLY A 156 -6.67 -17.78 -7.64
N ARG A 157 -7.50 -16.74 -7.73
CA ARG A 157 -8.69 -16.50 -6.88
C ARG A 157 -8.35 -16.53 -5.39
N ALA A 158 -7.19 -16.02 -5.00
CA ALA A 158 -6.71 -16.00 -3.63
C ALA A 158 -5.63 -14.93 -3.46
N GLY A 159 -5.49 -14.40 -2.26
CA GLY A 159 -4.44 -13.43 -1.96
C GLY A 159 -4.63 -12.74 -0.62
N VAL A 160 -3.70 -11.85 -0.31
CA VAL A 160 -3.73 -11.01 0.89
C VAL A 160 -4.04 -9.55 0.54
N CYS A 161 -3.94 -8.64 1.51
CA CYS A 161 -4.25 -7.21 1.31
C CYS A 161 -3.48 -6.59 0.13
N GLN A 162 -2.23 -6.96 -0.09
CA GLN A 162 -1.44 -6.51 -1.23
C GLN A 162 -2.07 -6.91 -2.56
N ASP A 163 -2.48 -8.17 -2.69
CA ASP A 163 -3.04 -8.73 -3.94
C ASP A 163 -4.39 -8.10 -4.28
N HIS A 164 -5.26 -7.96 -3.29
CA HIS A 164 -6.53 -7.26 -3.45
C HIS A 164 -6.31 -5.81 -3.88
N THR A 165 -5.34 -5.13 -3.27
CA THR A 165 -4.97 -3.77 -3.64
C THR A 165 -4.45 -3.72 -5.09
N HIS A 166 -3.55 -4.60 -5.48
CA HIS A 166 -3.02 -4.65 -6.85
C HIS A 166 -4.13 -4.94 -7.88
N ALA A 167 -5.02 -5.88 -7.60
CA ALA A 167 -6.16 -6.21 -8.47
C ALA A 167 -7.11 -5.02 -8.61
N PHE A 168 -7.44 -4.34 -7.50
CA PHE A 168 -8.27 -3.13 -7.53
C PHE A 168 -7.63 -2.02 -8.36
N LEU A 169 -6.32 -1.75 -8.16
CA LEU A 169 -5.59 -0.74 -8.94
C LEU A 169 -5.56 -1.06 -10.43
N ALA A 170 -5.34 -2.32 -10.79
CA ALA A 170 -5.36 -2.76 -12.18
C ALA A 170 -6.73 -2.51 -12.83
N CYS A 171 -7.80 -2.89 -12.14
CA CYS A 171 -9.17 -2.69 -12.59
C CYS A 171 -9.55 -1.21 -12.68
N ALA A 172 -9.35 -0.43 -11.61
CA ALA A 172 -9.73 0.98 -11.55
C ALA A 172 -9.00 1.81 -12.63
N ARG A 173 -7.71 1.58 -12.82
CA ARG A 173 -6.93 2.25 -13.87
C ARG A 173 -7.38 1.85 -15.26
N SER A 174 -7.84 0.62 -15.48
CA SER A 174 -8.42 0.19 -16.76
C SER A 174 -9.75 0.90 -17.08
N LEU A 175 -10.46 1.37 -16.06
CA LEU A 175 -11.65 2.22 -16.18
C LEU A 175 -11.33 3.71 -16.28
N GLY A 176 -10.04 4.08 -16.34
CA GLY A 176 -9.59 5.47 -16.41
C GLY A 176 -9.60 6.20 -15.05
N VAL A 177 -9.72 5.49 -13.93
CA VAL A 177 -9.72 6.09 -12.58
C VAL A 177 -8.30 6.08 -12.01
N PRO A 178 -7.71 7.26 -11.74
CA PRO A 178 -6.43 7.34 -11.06
C PRO A 178 -6.54 6.70 -9.68
N SER A 179 -5.60 5.81 -9.35
CA SER A 179 -5.65 5.09 -8.08
C SER A 179 -4.26 4.78 -7.56
N ARG A 180 -4.08 4.85 -6.24
CA ARG A 180 -2.79 4.66 -5.58
C ARG A 180 -2.83 3.55 -4.53
N TYR A 181 -1.69 2.89 -4.40
CA TYR A 181 -1.41 1.95 -3.33
C TYR A 181 -1.04 2.71 -2.06
N VAL A 182 -1.64 2.37 -0.97
CA VAL A 182 -1.27 2.90 0.35
C VAL A 182 -0.87 1.74 1.25
N SER A 183 0.27 1.89 1.91
CA SER A 183 0.71 0.99 2.97
C SER A 183 0.66 1.71 4.31
N GLY A 184 0.31 0.99 5.38
CA GLY A 184 0.20 1.57 6.69
C GLY A 184 -0.19 0.55 7.76
N TYR A 185 -0.82 1.04 8.80
CA TYR A 185 -1.32 0.24 9.92
C TYR A 185 -2.82 0.42 10.04
N LEU A 186 -3.55 -0.66 10.17
CA LEU A 186 -4.98 -0.66 10.43
C LEU A 186 -5.22 -0.87 11.92
N TYR A 187 -5.94 0.07 12.55
CA TYR A 187 -6.39 -0.14 13.92
C TYR A 187 -7.57 -1.12 13.95
N THR A 188 -7.48 -2.12 14.81
CA THR A 188 -8.58 -3.05 15.11
C THR A 188 -8.69 -3.22 16.62
N GLU A 189 -9.90 -3.39 17.12
CA GLU A 189 -10.14 -3.67 18.55
C GLU A 189 -9.68 -5.10 18.94
N ASP A 190 -9.67 -6.00 17.98
CA ASP A 190 -9.20 -7.39 18.15
C ASP A 190 -7.67 -7.48 18.00
N SER A 191 -6.95 -6.83 18.89
CA SER A 191 -5.49 -6.63 18.80
C SER A 191 -4.66 -7.84 19.21
N GLY A 192 -4.79 -8.95 18.49
CA GLY A 192 -3.84 -10.04 18.61
C GLY A 192 -2.49 -9.75 17.94
N HIS A 193 -2.48 -9.20 16.73
CA HIS A 193 -1.30 -8.80 15.97
C HIS A 193 -1.66 -7.72 14.94
N LEU A 194 -1.17 -6.51 15.15
CA LEU A 194 -1.22 -5.45 14.12
C LEU A 194 -0.14 -5.72 13.08
N ALA A 195 -0.53 -6.36 12.00
CA ALA A 195 0.33 -6.45 10.83
C ALA A 195 0.29 -5.14 10.03
N SER A 196 1.32 -4.87 9.25
CA SER A 196 1.24 -3.87 8.19
C SER A 196 0.10 -4.22 7.25
N HIS A 197 -0.63 -3.22 6.80
CA HIS A 197 -1.77 -3.38 5.91
C HIS A 197 -1.58 -2.59 4.62
N ALA A 198 -2.31 -2.99 3.59
CA ALA A 198 -2.33 -2.30 2.32
C ALA A 198 -3.78 -2.08 1.87
N TRP A 199 -4.03 -0.91 1.27
CA TRP A 199 -5.32 -0.56 0.67
C TRP A 199 -5.14 0.31 -0.57
N ALA A 200 -6.19 0.47 -1.33
CA ALA A 200 -6.24 1.35 -2.48
C ALA A 200 -7.01 2.63 -2.15
N GLU A 201 -6.57 3.73 -2.71
CA GLU A 201 -7.33 4.97 -2.79
C GLU A 201 -7.56 5.33 -4.26
N ALA A 202 -8.76 5.80 -4.57
CA ALA A 202 -9.16 6.22 -5.91
C ALA A 202 -9.44 7.73 -5.93
N TRP A 203 -9.02 8.38 -7.03
CA TRP A 203 -9.23 9.80 -7.23
C TRP A 203 -10.58 10.07 -7.87
N LEU A 204 -11.48 10.67 -7.11
CA LEU A 204 -12.79 11.10 -7.56
C LEU A 204 -13.07 12.52 -7.06
N ASP A 205 -13.74 13.33 -7.84
CA ASP A 205 -14.20 14.69 -7.46
C ASP A 205 -13.10 15.60 -6.87
N ASN A 206 -11.87 15.47 -7.41
CA ASN A 206 -10.67 16.18 -6.98
C ASN A 206 -10.20 15.84 -5.55
N ALA A 207 -10.47 14.63 -5.08
CA ALA A 207 -10.01 14.10 -3.80
C ALA A 207 -9.63 12.60 -3.88
N TRP A 208 -8.81 12.17 -2.92
CA TRP A 208 -8.50 10.76 -2.70
C TRP A 208 -9.51 10.14 -1.74
#